data_0d3f822bfc58a0a5729c031ac5e3a9a6
#
_entry.id   0d3f822bfc58a0a5729c031ac5e3a9a6
#
_cell.length_a   1.000
_cell.length_b   1.000
_cell.length_c   1.000
_cell.angle_alpha   90.00
_cell.angle_beta   90.00
_cell.angle_gamma   90.00
#
_symmetry.space_group_name_H-M   'P 1'
#
loop_
_entity.id
_entity.type
_entity.pdbx_description
1 polymer ?
#
loop_
_entity_poly.entity_id
_entity_poly.type
_entity_poly.pdbx_seq_one_letter_code
_entity_poly.pdbx_strand_id
1 'polypeptide(L)'
;MILLVFEGKKREPELFAAIERLGLFKPGRIICSFCSDIQSLHKRVKELEGGVEGAADMVQLLQVARRNDPDDLIHTMTSDDISEIYLFFDSDLHNSRYRLAEQVERLDELLSLLGNEQEYGKLYISYPMIEAICHTKELPDAKFEGYCSLIRDGKKFKDKASKFSPYNSLDFLIPQDERKRDEVRSNWSHLVRQHRAKAQRLCEVSAKDHLTQKKLFQAQCDKHITPNGEVAILASIPLFLYDYFKEEKRKELGFSLEE
;
A
#
# COMPACT_ATOMS: atom_id res chain seq x y z
N MET A 1 -11.45 -2.46 -16.62
CA MET A 1 -11.48 -1.47 -15.50
C MET A 1 -10.36 -1.76 -14.52
N ILE A 2 -9.97 -0.80 -13.64
CA ILE A 2 -8.97 -1.02 -12.59
C ILE A 2 -9.69 -1.33 -11.28
N LEU A 3 -9.31 -2.41 -10.61
CA LEU A 3 -9.82 -2.79 -9.30
C LEU A 3 -8.81 -2.40 -8.21
N LEU A 4 -9.23 -1.57 -7.27
CA LEU A 4 -8.46 -1.20 -6.08
C LEU A 4 -9.04 -1.89 -4.86
N VAL A 5 -8.26 -2.73 -4.22
CA VAL A 5 -8.65 -3.52 -3.05
C VAL A 5 -7.95 -2.96 -1.82
N PHE A 6 -8.72 -2.52 -0.83
CA PHE A 6 -8.20 -1.96 0.41
C PHE A 6 -8.52 -2.85 1.60
N GLU A 7 -7.60 -2.88 2.56
CA GLU A 7 -7.84 -3.55 3.84
C GLU A 7 -9.04 -2.93 4.56
N GLY A 8 -9.08 -1.61 4.67
CA GLY A 8 -10.10 -0.86 5.39
C GLY A 8 -11.21 -0.28 4.51
N LYS A 9 -12.28 0.22 5.18
CA LYS A 9 -13.45 0.80 4.50
C LYS A 9 -13.41 2.31 4.31
N LYS A 10 -12.51 3.04 4.96
CA LYS A 10 -12.61 4.51 5.06
C LYS A 10 -11.37 5.23 4.55
N ARG A 11 -10.22 5.06 5.21
CA ARG A 11 -9.04 5.91 4.98
C ARG A 11 -8.46 5.80 3.58
N GLU A 12 -8.20 4.59 3.12
CA GLU A 12 -7.61 4.36 1.80
C GLU A 12 -8.57 4.80 0.69
N PRO A 13 -9.87 4.41 0.70
CA PRO A 13 -10.85 4.92 -0.27
C PRO A 13 -10.95 6.46 -0.28
N GLU A 14 -10.90 7.10 0.89
CA GLU A 14 -10.95 8.56 1.01
C GLU A 14 -9.72 9.23 0.40
N LEU A 15 -8.52 8.69 0.65
CA LEU A 15 -7.27 9.15 0.04
C LEU A 15 -7.31 9.00 -1.49
N PHE A 16 -7.77 7.86 -2.00
CA PHE A 16 -7.87 7.65 -3.44
C PHE A 16 -8.90 8.58 -4.09
N ALA A 17 -10.02 8.84 -3.45
CA ALA A 17 -10.98 9.84 -3.92
C ALA A 17 -10.36 11.26 -3.98
N ALA A 18 -9.48 11.60 -3.03
CA ALA A 18 -8.74 12.85 -3.07
C ALA A 18 -7.70 12.89 -4.22
N ILE A 19 -6.95 11.80 -4.40
CA ILE A 19 -5.97 11.63 -5.48
C ILE A 19 -6.63 11.83 -6.86
N GLU A 20 -7.83 11.27 -7.07
CA GLU A 20 -8.59 11.49 -8.31
C GLU A 20 -9.04 12.94 -8.49
N ARG A 21 -9.63 13.53 -7.46
CA ARG A 21 -10.03 14.95 -7.50
C ARG A 21 -8.86 15.88 -7.81
N LEU A 22 -7.66 15.52 -7.37
CA LEU A 22 -6.42 16.24 -7.70
C LEU A 22 -5.93 15.98 -9.13
N GLY A 23 -6.51 15.05 -9.86
CA GLY A 23 -6.05 14.64 -11.18
C GLY A 23 -4.73 13.85 -11.16
N LEU A 24 -4.37 13.30 -10.00
CA LEU A 24 -3.19 12.46 -9.82
C LEU A 24 -3.44 11.00 -10.18
N PHE A 25 -4.67 10.62 -10.43
CA PHE A 25 -5.09 9.32 -10.92
C PHE A 25 -6.33 9.47 -11.82
N LYS A 26 -6.47 8.62 -12.83
CA LYS A 26 -7.63 8.70 -13.74
C LYS A 26 -8.87 8.09 -13.12
N PRO A 27 -10.07 8.66 -13.35
CA PRO A 27 -11.32 8.02 -12.97
C PRO A 27 -11.57 6.72 -13.77
N GLY A 28 -12.48 5.88 -13.31
CA GLY A 28 -12.85 4.63 -13.99
C GLY A 28 -12.31 3.39 -13.27
N ARG A 29 -12.23 3.44 -11.95
CA ARG A 29 -11.88 2.34 -11.06
C ARG A 29 -13.09 1.78 -10.31
N ILE A 30 -12.92 0.59 -9.79
CA ILE A 30 -13.79 0.00 -8.77
C ILE A 30 -13.02 -0.05 -7.46
N ILE A 31 -13.64 0.33 -6.36
CA ILE A 31 -13.09 0.18 -5.03
C ILE A 31 -13.77 -0.97 -4.34
N CYS A 32 -12.98 -1.92 -3.83
CA CYS A 32 -13.44 -3.00 -2.97
C CYS A 32 -12.72 -2.92 -1.62
N SER A 33 -13.46 -2.98 -0.53
CA SER A 33 -12.89 -3.08 0.81
C SER A 33 -12.88 -4.53 1.26
N PHE A 34 -11.70 -5.12 1.45
CA PHE A 34 -11.55 -6.53 1.89
C PHE A 34 -12.09 -6.74 3.30
N CYS A 35 -11.96 -5.72 4.17
CA CYS A 35 -12.46 -5.67 5.54
C CYS A 35 -11.87 -6.72 6.48
N SER A 36 -10.64 -7.14 6.21
CA SER A 36 -9.89 -8.06 7.06
C SER A 36 -8.38 -7.88 6.83
N ASP A 37 -7.58 -8.42 7.73
CA ASP A 37 -6.13 -8.28 7.72
C ASP A 37 -5.44 -9.11 6.61
N ILE A 38 -4.17 -8.84 6.37
CA ILE A 38 -3.35 -9.52 5.35
C ILE A 38 -3.19 -11.02 5.64
N GLN A 39 -3.25 -11.44 6.90
CA GLN A 39 -3.19 -12.86 7.28
C GLN A 39 -4.46 -13.60 6.85
N SER A 40 -5.59 -12.91 6.91
CA SER A 40 -6.87 -13.41 6.39
C SER A 40 -6.89 -13.48 4.86
N LEU A 41 -6.23 -12.52 4.18
CA LEU A 41 -6.04 -12.57 2.74
C LEU A 41 -5.22 -13.81 2.36
N HIS A 42 -4.07 -14.05 3.02
CA HIS A 42 -3.25 -15.23 2.79
C HIS A 42 -4.05 -16.53 2.92
N LYS A 43 -4.82 -16.66 4.02
CA LYS A 43 -5.66 -17.85 4.22
C LYS A 43 -6.63 -18.08 3.08
N ARG A 44 -7.32 -17.04 2.61
CA ARG A 44 -8.29 -17.16 1.51
C ARG A 44 -7.65 -17.49 0.18
N VAL A 45 -6.49 -16.91 -0.11
CA VAL A 45 -5.71 -17.23 -1.31
C VAL A 45 -5.33 -18.71 -1.31
N LYS A 46 -4.84 -19.24 -0.19
CA LYS A 46 -4.50 -20.67 -0.05
C LYS A 46 -5.72 -21.60 -0.16
N GLU A 47 -6.87 -21.19 0.34
CA GLU A 47 -8.13 -21.95 0.19
C GLU A 47 -8.53 -22.06 -1.28
N LEU A 48 -8.31 -21.04 -2.09
CA LEU A 48 -8.59 -21.07 -3.53
C LEU A 48 -7.57 -21.93 -4.29
N GLU A 49 -6.27 -21.82 -3.99
CA GLU A 49 -5.23 -22.67 -4.62
C GLU A 49 -5.46 -24.17 -4.36
N GLY A 50 -6.00 -24.54 -3.20
CA GLY A 50 -6.30 -25.94 -2.84
C GLY A 50 -7.61 -26.50 -3.37
N GLY A 51 -8.46 -25.69 -3.98
CA GLY A 51 -9.88 -26.02 -4.15
C GLY A 51 -10.36 -26.37 -5.56
N VAL A 52 -9.69 -26.03 -6.64
CA VAL A 52 -10.09 -26.37 -8.03
C VAL A 52 -8.89 -26.24 -8.98
N GLU A 53 -8.77 -27.10 -9.97
CA GLU A 53 -7.87 -26.95 -11.13
C GLU A 53 -8.19 -25.66 -11.88
N GLY A 54 -7.40 -24.62 -11.65
CA GLY A 54 -7.55 -23.32 -12.32
C GLY A 54 -7.20 -22.16 -11.39
N ALA A 55 -6.51 -21.20 -11.91
CA ALA A 55 -5.97 -20.04 -11.25
C ALA A 55 -6.95 -19.39 -10.26
N ALA A 56 -6.47 -19.04 -9.07
CA ALA A 56 -7.23 -18.32 -8.08
C ALA A 56 -7.77 -17.00 -8.67
N ASP A 57 -9.08 -16.92 -8.87
CA ASP A 57 -9.72 -15.71 -9.38
C ASP A 57 -9.91 -14.71 -8.22
N MET A 58 -9.19 -13.58 -8.27
CA MET A 58 -9.26 -12.54 -7.25
C MET A 58 -10.67 -11.95 -7.13
N VAL A 59 -11.41 -11.84 -8.23
CA VAL A 59 -12.80 -11.33 -8.20
C VAL A 59 -13.69 -12.29 -7.39
N GLN A 60 -13.58 -13.60 -7.65
CA GLN A 60 -14.32 -14.62 -6.89
C GLN A 60 -13.94 -14.60 -5.40
N LEU A 61 -12.64 -14.47 -5.09
CA LEU A 61 -12.16 -14.35 -3.72
C LEU A 61 -12.83 -13.17 -3.01
N LEU A 62 -12.89 -12.02 -3.67
CA LEU A 62 -13.50 -10.82 -3.11
C LEU A 62 -15.01 -10.96 -2.97
N GLN A 63 -15.70 -11.56 -3.93
CA GLN A 63 -17.14 -11.86 -3.83
C GLN A 63 -17.45 -12.74 -2.61
N VAL A 64 -16.66 -13.79 -2.38
CA VAL A 64 -16.78 -14.64 -1.18
C VAL A 64 -16.48 -13.85 0.09
N ALA A 65 -15.46 -13.00 0.07
CA ALA A 65 -15.10 -12.16 1.22
C ALA A 65 -16.21 -11.14 1.56
N ARG A 66 -16.93 -10.65 0.54
CA ARG A 66 -17.99 -9.65 0.66
C ARG A 66 -19.43 -10.22 0.67
N ARG A 67 -19.57 -11.53 0.83
CA ARG A 67 -20.89 -12.23 0.79
C ARG A 67 -21.95 -11.65 1.74
N ASN A 68 -21.54 -10.98 2.82
CA ASN A 68 -22.43 -10.36 3.80
C ASN A 68 -22.80 -8.91 3.44
N ASP A 69 -22.35 -8.41 2.30
CA ASP A 69 -22.64 -7.07 1.77
C ASP A 69 -23.11 -7.24 0.31
N PRO A 70 -24.37 -7.64 0.11
CA PRO A 70 -24.88 -8.04 -1.21
C PRO A 70 -24.96 -6.86 -2.20
N ASP A 71 -24.95 -5.63 -1.70
CA ASP A 71 -24.98 -4.42 -2.53
C ASP A 71 -23.58 -3.97 -2.98
N ASP A 72 -22.52 -4.69 -2.58
CA ASP A 72 -21.15 -4.39 -3.03
C ASP A 72 -21.02 -4.64 -4.54
N LEU A 73 -20.53 -3.65 -5.27
CA LEU A 73 -20.36 -3.69 -6.73
C LEU A 73 -19.56 -4.89 -7.21
N ILE A 74 -18.66 -5.43 -6.37
CA ILE A 74 -17.86 -6.61 -6.74
C ILE A 74 -18.73 -7.82 -7.14
N HIS A 75 -19.96 -7.93 -6.63
CA HIS A 75 -20.87 -9.02 -6.98
C HIS A 75 -21.43 -8.94 -8.40
N THR A 76 -21.33 -7.77 -9.03
CA THR A 76 -21.78 -7.57 -10.43
C THR A 76 -20.65 -7.72 -11.44
N MET A 77 -19.39 -7.95 -10.99
CA MET A 77 -18.21 -7.99 -11.82
C MET A 77 -17.77 -9.42 -12.12
N THR A 78 -17.14 -9.57 -13.26
CA THR A 78 -16.40 -10.77 -13.68
C THR A 78 -14.93 -10.41 -13.87
N SER A 79 -14.04 -11.40 -13.92
CA SER A 79 -12.62 -11.17 -14.17
C SER A 79 -12.36 -10.51 -15.51
N ASP A 80 -13.21 -10.76 -16.52
CA ASP A 80 -13.11 -10.14 -17.85
C ASP A 80 -13.37 -8.62 -17.83
N ASP A 81 -14.07 -8.11 -16.82
CA ASP A 81 -14.32 -6.68 -16.65
C ASP A 81 -13.11 -5.92 -16.11
N ILE A 82 -12.15 -6.64 -15.52
CA ILE A 82 -11.02 -6.07 -14.77
C ILE A 82 -9.72 -6.26 -15.59
N SER A 83 -9.05 -5.16 -15.87
CA SER A 83 -7.76 -5.16 -16.59
C SER A 83 -6.54 -5.16 -15.68
N GLU A 84 -6.69 -4.58 -14.47
CA GLU A 84 -5.62 -4.45 -13.50
C GLU A 84 -6.19 -4.51 -12.08
N ILE A 85 -5.48 -5.18 -11.18
CA ILE A 85 -5.84 -5.32 -9.77
C ILE A 85 -4.69 -4.84 -8.89
N TYR A 86 -4.96 -3.90 -7.99
CA TYR A 86 -4.01 -3.42 -6.99
C TYR A 86 -4.58 -3.59 -5.59
N LEU A 87 -3.77 -4.19 -4.71
CA LEU A 87 -4.17 -4.47 -3.33
C LEU A 87 -3.30 -3.64 -2.37
N PHE A 88 -3.93 -3.07 -1.34
CA PHE A 88 -3.28 -2.21 -0.35
C PHE A 88 -3.59 -2.73 1.05
N PHE A 89 -2.56 -3.21 1.72
CA PHE A 89 -2.67 -3.83 3.04
C PHE A 89 -1.60 -3.32 3.99
N ASP A 90 -1.89 -3.40 5.27
CA ASP A 90 -0.94 -3.20 6.34
C ASP A 90 -0.07 -4.46 6.51
N SER A 91 1.17 -4.33 6.97
CA SER A 91 2.06 -5.49 7.15
C SER A 91 1.61 -6.43 8.27
N ASP A 92 0.90 -5.90 9.27
CA ASP A 92 0.32 -6.62 10.42
C ASP A 92 1.24 -7.65 11.10
N LEU A 93 2.57 -7.42 11.03
CA LEU A 93 3.60 -8.29 11.63
C LEU A 93 3.51 -8.39 13.17
N HIS A 94 2.62 -7.60 13.78
CA HIS A 94 2.31 -7.62 15.21
C HIS A 94 1.16 -8.58 15.58
N ASN A 95 0.64 -9.33 14.63
CA ASN A 95 -0.51 -10.20 14.85
C ASN A 95 -0.15 -11.35 15.81
N SER A 96 -0.77 -11.36 16.99
CA SER A 96 -0.44 -12.32 18.06
C SER A 96 -0.90 -13.76 17.77
N ARG A 97 -1.66 -14.01 16.71
CA ARG A 97 -2.13 -15.34 16.32
C ARG A 97 -1.03 -16.22 15.73
N TYR A 98 0.03 -15.61 15.21
CA TYR A 98 1.11 -16.30 14.51
C TYR A 98 2.46 -15.83 15.02
N ARG A 99 3.47 -16.71 14.97
CA ARG A 99 4.86 -16.32 15.25
C ARG A 99 5.36 -15.39 14.15
N LEU A 100 6.28 -14.50 14.49
CA LEU A 100 6.83 -13.53 13.52
C LEU A 100 7.39 -14.22 12.27
N ALA A 101 8.14 -15.32 12.44
CA ALA A 101 8.69 -16.09 11.32
C ALA A 101 7.57 -16.61 10.37
N GLU A 102 6.48 -17.10 10.93
CA GLU A 102 5.33 -17.56 10.15
C GLU A 102 4.62 -16.41 9.40
N GLN A 103 4.51 -15.24 10.04
CA GLN A 103 3.95 -14.05 9.39
C GLN A 103 4.84 -13.60 8.23
N VAL A 104 6.16 -13.63 8.40
CA VAL A 104 7.14 -13.30 7.34
C VAL A 104 7.00 -14.27 6.16
N GLU A 105 6.93 -15.58 6.42
CA GLU A 105 6.74 -16.59 5.38
C GLU A 105 5.44 -16.37 4.59
N ARG A 106 4.32 -16.12 5.26
CA ARG A 106 3.03 -15.83 4.63
C ARG A 106 3.04 -14.58 3.76
N LEU A 107 3.73 -13.52 4.21
CA LEU A 107 3.87 -12.30 3.41
C LEU A 107 4.75 -12.55 2.17
N ASP A 108 5.83 -13.31 2.29
CA ASP A 108 6.68 -13.67 1.16
C ASP A 108 5.92 -14.49 0.11
N GLU A 109 5.09 -15.46 0.55
CA GLU A 109 4.21 -16.23 -0.32
C GLU A 109 3.21 -15.33 -1.04
N LEU A 110 2.51 -14.42 -0.34
CA LEU A 110 1.58 -13.48 -0.95
C LEU A 110 2.27 -12.58 -1.98
N LEU A 111 3.43 -12.03 -1.66
CA LEU A 111 4.18 -11.17 -2.57
C LEU A 111 4.76 -11.92 -3.77
N SER A 112 4.94 -13.22 -3.65
CA SER A 112 5.33 -14.09 -4.79
C SER A 112 4.19 -14.30 -5.75
N LEU A 113 2.97 -14.46 -5.23
CA LEU A 113 1.77 -14.68 -6.03
C LEU A 113 1.19 -13.36 -6.56
N LEU A 114 1.11 -12.34 -5.70
CA LEU A 114 0.48 -11.05 -6.00
C LEU A 114 1.54 -10.02 -6.46
N GLY A 115 2.28 -10.36 -7.50
CA GLY A 115 3.35 -9.54 -8.08
C GLY A 115 3.00 -8.85 -9.39
N ASN A 116 1.88 -9.22 -10.02
CA ASN A 116 1.48 -8.76 -11.35
C ASN A 116 0.01 -8.30 -11.35
N GLU A 117 -0.20 -7.02 -11.67
CA GLU A 117 -1.52 -6.38 -11.71
C GLU A 117 -2.48 -6.95 -12.74
N GLN A 118 -1.98 -7.60 -13.80
CA GLN A 118 -2.77 -8.17 -14.88
C GLN A 118 -3.12 -9.65 -14.68
N GLU A 119 -2.58 -10.27 -13.65
CA GLU A 119 -2.85 -11.66 -13.31
C GLU A 119 -3.69 -11.75 -12.04
N TYR A 120 -3.07 -12.08 -10.91
CA TYR A 120 -3.75 -12.21 -9.61
C TYR A 120 -3.86 -10.89 -8.85
N GLY A 121 -3.22 -9.83 -9.34
CA GLY A 121 -3.11 -8.53 -8.71
C GLY A 121 -1.71 -8.23 -8.20
N LYS A 122 -1.48 -6.96 -7.89
CA LYS A 122 -0.22 -6.47 -7.34
C LYS A 122 -0.42 -5.92 -5.95
N LEU A 123 0.24 -6.56 -4.99
CA LEU A 123 0.13 -6.22 -3.58
C LEU A 123 1.13 -5.12 -3.20
N TYR A 124 0.63 -4.08 -2.54
CA TYR A 124 1.39 -3.01 -1.92
C TYR A 124 1.19 -3.04 -0.41
N ILE A 125 2.29 -3.06 0.35
CA ILE A 125 2.25 -3.17 1.81
C ILE A 125 2.68 -1.86 2.46
N SER A 126 1.92 -1.42 3.47
CA SER A 126 2.31 -0.35 4.40
C SER A 126 3.07 -0.92 5.59
N TYR A 127 4.20 -0.33 5.94
CA TYR A 127 5.07 -0.71 7.06
C TYR A 127 5.10 0.39 8.11
N PRO A 128 4.55 0.19 9.33
CA PRO A 128 3.79 -0.99 9.76
C PRO A 128 2.33 -0.98 9.30
N MET A 129 1.76 0.20 8.98
CA MET A 129 0.36 0.39 8.60
C MET A 129 0.16 1.71 7.82
N ILE A 130 -1.07 1.95 7.33
CA ILE A 130 -1.40 3.13 6.51
C ILE A 130 -1.02 4.46 7.15
N GLU A 131 -1.02 4.56 8.49
CA GLU A 131 -0.56 5.75 9.20
C GLU A 131 0.92 6.09 8.97
N ALA A 132 1.70 5.21 8.36
CA ALA A 132 3.06 5.51 7.88
C ALA A 132 3.09 6.73 6.94
N ILE A 133 2.01 6.99 6.21
CA ILE A 133 1.89 8.16 5.33
C ILE A 133 1.92 9.49 6.09
N CYS A 134 1.49 9.48 7.34
CA CYS A 134 1.49 10.66 8.20
C CYS A 134 2.77 10.79 9.05
N HIS A 135 3.66 9.79 9.04
CA HIS A 135 4.82 9.74 9.95
C HIS A 135 6.00 10.54 9.38
N THR A 136 5.85 11.86 9.33
CA THR A 136 6.86 12.80 8.84
C THR A 136 6.83 14.09 9.67
N LYS A 137 7.96 14.78 9.83
CA LYS A 137 8.06 16.04 10.58
C LYS A 137 7.79 17.27 9.73
N GLU A 138 8.13 17.20 8.48
CA GLU A 138 8.00 18.27 7.50
C GLU A 138 7.87 17.66 6.10
N LEU A 139 7.59 18.45 5.08
CA LEU A 139 7.52 18.01 3.70
C LEU A 139 8.30 18.98 2.81
N PRO A 140 9.43 18.54 2.20
CA PRO A 140 10.08 17.23 2.34
C PRO A 140 10.79 17.06 3.70
N ASP A 141 10.88 15.83 4.22
CA ASP A 141 11.55 15.51 5.47
C ASP A 141 12.93 14.86 5.22
N ALA A 142 13.97 15.60 5.47
CA ALA A 142 15.36 15.14 5.27
C ALA A 142 15.76 13.97 6.19
N LYS A 143 15.01 13.74 7.29
CA LYS A 143 15.27 12.66 8.26
C LYS A 143 14.39 11.43 8.03
N PHE A 144 13.47 11.50 7.06
CA PHE A 144 12.50 10.43 6.81
C PHE A 144 13.16 9.06 6.58
N GLU A 145 14.34 9.05 5.98
CA GLU A 145 15.09 7.84 5.71
C GLU A 145 15.37 7.00 6.97
N GLY A 146 15.70 7.64 8.09
CA GLY A 146 16.03 6.97 9.35
C GLY A 146 14.82 6.52 10.19
N TYR A 147 13.58 6.80 9.79
CA TYR A 147 12.43 6.46 10.61
C TYR A 147 12.06 4.99 10.54
N CYS A 148 12.07 4.34 11.71
CA CYS A 148 11.67 2.95 11.89
C CYS A 148 10.60 2.85 12.98
N SER A 149 9.89 1.74 13.03
CA SER A 149 8.92 1.41 14.07
C SER A 149 9.13 -0.01 14.56
N LEU A 150 9.07 -0.20 15.88
CA LEU A 150 9.13 -1.54 16.47
C LEU A 150 7.85 -2.32 16.12
N ILE A 151 7.99 -3.56 15.69
CA ILE A 151 6.87 -4.46 15.38
C ILE A 151 5.97 -4.63 16.59
N ARG A 152 6.54 -4.74 17.81
CA ARG A 152 5.80 -4.86 19.07
C ARG A 152 4.91 -3.65 19.41
N ASP A 153 5.11 -2.51 18.75
CA ASP A 153 4.25 -1.34 18.95
C ASP A 153 2.83 -1.60 18.42
N GLY A 154 2.71 -2.42 17.37
CA GLY A 154 1.43 -2.85 16.85
C GLY A 154 0.48 -1.69 16.61
N LYS A 155 -0.75 -1.80 17.09
CA LYS A 155 -1.79 -0.76 16.97
C LYS A 155 -1.43 0.56 17.65
N LYS A 156 -0.48 0.57 18.61
CA LYS A 156 0.01 1.79 19.26
C LYS A 156 0.81 2.69 18.32
N PHE A 157 1.25 2.16 17.16
CA PHE A 157 1.93 2.98 16.15
C PHE A 157 1.06 4.15 15.69
N LYS A 158 -0.23 3.97 15.54
CA LYS A 158 -1.18 5.03 15.18
C LYS A 158 -1.09 6.24 16.12
N ASP A 159 -1.11 5.99 17.41
CA ASP A 159 -1.00 7.05 18.43
C ASP A 159 0.41 7.66 18.44
N LYS A 160 1.45 6.86 18.21
CA LYS A 160 2.82 7.34 18.07
C LYS A 160 2.99 8.23 16.87
N ALA A 161 2.49 7.83 15.70
CA ALA A 161 2.54 8.61 14.47
C ALA A 161 1.82 9.96 14.65
N SER A 162 0.63 9.94 15.25
CA SER A 162 -0.14 11.15 15.52
C SER A 162 0.56 12.12 16.48
N LYS A 163 1.28 11.61 17.48
CA LYS A 163 2.06 12.46 18.42
C LYS A 163 3.39 12.93 17.82
N PHE A 164 3.98 12.15 16.92
CA PHE A 164 5.26 12.44 16.31
C PHE A 164 5.15 13.55 15.26
N SER A 165 4.10 13.53 14.49
CA SER A 165 3.93 14.34 13.28
C SER A 165 3.02 15.55 13.51
N PRO A 166 3.30 16.72 12.93
CA PRO A 166 2.32 17.79 12.80
C PRO A 166 1.18 17.42 11.84
N TYR A 167 1.38 16.42 10.97
CA TYR A 167 0.40 15.89 10.01
C TYR A 167 -0.41 14.75 10.62
N ASN A 168 -1.11 15.03 11.74
CA ASN A 168 -1.82 14.02 12.52
C ASN A 168 -3.21 13.64 11.98
N SER A 169 -3.65 14.29 10.92
CA SER A 169 -4.86 13.97 10.15
C SER A 169 -4.51 13.82 8.67
N LEU A 170 -5.45 13.31 7.87
CA LEU A 170 -5.30 13.22 6.41
C LEU A 170 -5.56 14.56 5.68
N ASP A 171 -5.89 15.62 6.39
CA ASP A 171 -6.30 16.91 5.80
C ASP A 171 -5.21 17.53 4.92
N PHE A 172 -3.94 17.26 5.22
CA PHE A 172 -2.83 17.72 4.39
C PHE A 172 -2.72 16.98 3.04
N LEU A 173 -3.49 15.89 2.86
CA LEU A 173 -3.56 15.06 1.64
C LEU A 173 -4.92 15.12 0.94
N ILE A 174 -5.91 15.76 1.57
CA ILE A 174 -7.26 15.90 1.07
C ILE A 174 -7.58 17.39 0.97
N PRO A 175 -7.76 17.96 -0.26
CA PRO A 175 -8.05 19.36 -0.39
C PRO A 175 -9.42 19.69 0.20
N GLN A 176 -9.44 20.56 1.19
CA GLN A 176 -10.66 21.02 1.85
C GLN A 176 -11.43 22.04 0.96
N ASP A 177 -10.68 22.77 0.13
CA ASP A 177 -11.20 23.69 -0.88
C ASP A 177 -10.23 23.81 -2.07
N GLU A 178 -10.68 24.43 -3.17
CA GLU A 178 -9.86 24.59 -4.38
C GLU A 178 -8.56 25.41 -4.15
N ARG A 179 -8.53 26.33 -3.19
CA ARG A 179 -7.33 27.15 -2.89
C ARG A 179 -6.19 26.33 -2.34
N LYS A 180 -6.50 25.20 -1.69
CA LYS A 180 -5.49 24.27 -1.13
C LYS A 180 -5.05 23.17 -2.09
N ARG A 181 -5.60 23.14 -3.28
CA ARG A 181 -5.35 22.07 -4.25
C ARG A 181 -3.88 21.92 -4.60
N ASP A 182 -3.20 23.03 -4.89
CA ASP A 182 -1.78 23.01 -5.28
C ASP A 182 -0.86 22.64 -4.11
N GLU A 183 -1.17 23.13 -2.89
CA GLU A 183 -0.48 22.72 -1.67
C GLU A 183 -0.59 21.20 -1.45
N VAL A 184 -1.79 20.65 -1.56
CA VAL A 184 -2.03 19.22 -1.38
C VAL A 184 -1.35 18.39 -2.48
N ARG A 185 -1.32 18.86 -3.73
CA ARG A 185 -0.55 18.21 -4.81
C ARG A 185 0.94 18.20 -4.49
N SER A 186 1.48 19.32 -3.99
CA SER A 186 2.87 19.42 -3.56
C SER A 186 3.18 18.42 -2.42
N ASN A 187 2.28 18.32 -1.43
CA ASN A 187 2.43 17.35 -0.34
C ASN A 187 2.50 15.91 -0.86
N TRP A 188 1.61 15.52 -1.79
CA TRP A 188 1.69 14.22 -2.45
C TRP A 188 3.00 14.00 -3.19
N SER A 189 3.49 15.02 -3.92
CA SER A 189 4.75 14.93 -4.62
C SER A 189 5.92 14.67 -3.67
N HIS A 190 6.00 15.39 -2.55
CA HIS A 190 7.01 15.16 -1.52
C HIS A 190 6.93 13.76 -0.90
N LEU A 191 5.73 13.29 -0.56
CA LEU A 191 5.53 11.95 -0.01
C LEU A 191 5.95 10.86 -0.99
N VAL A 192 5.53 10.95 -2.25
CA VAL A 192 5.89 9.97 -3.29
C VAL A 192 7.41 9.89 -3.42
N ARG A 193 8.10 11.03 -3.52
CA ARG A 193 9.55 11.07 -3.65
C ARG A 193 10.27 10.51 -2.41
N GLN A 194 9.90 10.94 -1.20
CA GLN A 194 10.60 10.49 0.01
C GLN A 194 10.39 9.00 0.30
N HIS A 195 9.18 8.47 0.09
CA HIS A 195 8.92 7.04 0.26
C HIS A 195 9.67 6.20 -0.79
N ARG A 196 9.69 6.65 -2.04
CA ARG A 196 10.44 5.97 -3.11
C ARG A 196 11.94 6.01 -2.88
N ALA A 197 12.51 7.17 -2.53
CA ALA A 197 13.93 7.31 -2.23
C ALA A 197 14.36 6.38 -1.09
N LYS A 198 13.59 6.35 0.01
CA LYS A 198 13.85 5.43 1.13
C LYS A 198 13.77 3.97 0.71
N ALA A 199 12.76 3.58 -0.07
CA ALA A 199 12.63 2.21 -0.55
C ALA A 199 13.80 1.78 -1.44
N GLN A 200 14.30 2.67 -2.32
CA GLN A 200 15.47 2.41 -3.15
C GLN A 200 16.75 2.22 -2.33
N ARG A 201 17.00 3.10 -1.35
CA ARG A 201 18.16 2.96 -0.47
C ARG A 201 18.10 1.70 0.38
N LEU A 202 16.91 1.37 0.91
CA LEU A 202 16.71 0.13 1.65
C LEU A 202 17.06 -1.10 0.81
N CYS A 203 16.67 -1.11 -0.47
CA CYS A 203 16.92 -2.20 -1.41
C CYS A 203 18.25 -2.11 -2.17
N GLU A 204 19.03 -1.05 -1.93
CA GLU A 204 20.33 -0.81 -2.63
C GLU A 204 20.18 -0.84 -4.16
N VAL A 205 19.18 -0.15 -4.66
CA VAL A 205 18.88 -0.05 -6.11
C VAL A 205 18.93 1.39 -6.57
N SER A 206 19.30 1.59 -7.85
CA SER A 206 19.33 2.93 -8.45
C SER A 206 17.93 3.46 -8.77
N ALA A 207 17.82 4.76 -9.08
CA ALA A 207 16.55 5.39 -9.46
C ALA A 207 15.93 4.76 -10.71
N LYS A 208 16.75 4.19 -11.60
CA LYS A 208 16.32 3.56 -12.87
C LYS A 208 15.89 2.10 -12.72
N ASP A 209 16.25 1.46 -11.60
CA ASP A 209 15.93 0.05 -11.39
C ASP A 209 14.47 -0.16 -11.03
N HIS A 210 13.92 -1.26 -11.54
CA HIS A 210 12.59 -1.71 -11.14
C HIS A 210 12.65 -2.27 -9.73
N LEU A 211 11.83 -1.69 -8.84
CA LEU A 211 11.71 -2.13 -7.46
C LEU A 211 10.40 -2.89 -7.27
N THR A 212 10.48 -4.20 -7.04
CA THR A 212 9.31 -5.02 -6.71
C THR A 212 8.98 -4.93 -5.23
N GLN A 213 7.70 -5.11 -4.88
CA GLN A 213 7.27 -5.18 -3.48
C GLN A 213 7.91 -6.37 -2.74
N LYS A 214 8.14 -7.49 -3.45
CA LYS A 214 8.86 -8.64 -2.89
C LYS A 214 10.30 -8.29 -2.52
N LYS A 215 11.05 -7.61 -3.40
CA LYS A 215 12.42 -7.16 -3.10
C LYS A 215 12.45 -6.19 -1.92
N LEU A 216 11.47 -5.28 -1.85
CA LEU A 216 11.32 -4.35 -0.73
C LEU A 216 11.08 -5.10 0.59
N PHE A 217 10.21 -6.10 0.58
CA PHE A 217 9.93 -6.92 1.77
C PHE A 217 11.15 -7.73 2.21
N GLN A 218 11.90 -8.33 1.28
CA GLN A 218 13.15 -9.03 1.60
C GLN A 218 14.17 -8.10 2.26
N ALA A 219 14.34 -6.88 1.72
CA ALA A 219 15.21 -5.88 2.34
C ALA A 219 14.73 -5.44 3.75
N GLN A 220 13.41 -5.35 3.97
CA GLN A 220 12.84 -5.16 5.32
C GLN A 220 13.20 -6.31 6.25
N CYS A 221 13.08 -7.55 5.78
CA CYS A 221 13.42 -8.73 6.57
C CYS A 221 14.89 -8.76 6.97
N ASP A 222 15.78 -8.53 6.02
CA ASP A 222 17.23 -8.65 6.23
C ASP A 222 17.79 -7.53 7.11
N LYS A 223 17.30 -6.30 6.94
CA LYS A 223 17.88 -5.12 7.58
C LYS A 223 17.16 -4.67 8.86
N HIS A 224 15.88 -5.00 9.01
CA HIS A 224 15.05 -4.48 10.10
C HIS A 224 14.30 -5.55 10.86
N ILE A 225 13.51 -6.41 10.19
CA ILE A 225 12.59 -7.34 10.86
C ILE A 225 13.37 -8.38 11.64
N THR A 226 14.26 -9.12 10.97
CA THR A 226 15.00 -10.23 11.59
C THR A 226 16.03 -9.75 12.63
N PRO A 227 16.88 -8.74 12.34
CA PRO A 227 17.90 -8.34 13.31
C PRO A 227 17.35 -7.51 14.48
N ASN A 228 16.32 -6.68 14.26
CA ASN A 228 15.94 -5.64 15.21
C ASN A 228 14.50 -5.74 15.72
N GLY A 229 13.65 -6.56 15.08
CA GLY A 229 12.22 -6.62 15.40
C GLY A 229 11.49 -5.30 15.09
N GLU A 230 11.93 -4.60 14.07
CA GLU A 230 11.36 -3.32 13.61
C GLU A 230 11.07 -3.35 12.10
N VAL A 231 10.41 -2.32 11.60
CA VAL A 231 10.22 -2.07 10.16
C VAL A 231 10.67 -0.66 9.82
N ALA A 232 11.31 -0.46 8.68
CA ALA A 232 11.51 0.86 8.10
C ALA A 232 10.14 1.41 7.66
N ILE A 233 9.76 2.59 8.15
CA ILE A 233 8.43 3.18 7.91
C ILE A 233 8.27 3.52 6.43
N LEU A 234 7.28 2.88 5.77
CA LEU A 234 6.93 3.09 4.37
C LEU A 234 5.41 2.93 4.17
N ALA A 235 4.80 3.79 3.37
CA ALA A 235 3.38 3.71 3.03
C ALA A 235 3.19 3.19 1.61
N SER A 236 2.19 2.32 1.42
CA SER A 236 1.86 1.64 0.17
C SER A 236 1.42 2.60 -0.95
N ILE A 237 0.56 3.58 -0.65
CA ILE A 237 -0.02 4.48 -1.64
C ILE A 237 1.03 5.35 -2.35
N PRO A 238 1.98 6.03 -1.66
CA PRO A 238 3.06 6.75 -2.34
C PRO A 238 3.92 5.86 -3.25
N LEU A 239 4.22 4.62 -2.83
CA LEU A 239 4.97 3.66 -3.64
C LEU A 239 4.18 3.26 -4.89
N PHE A 240 2.90 2.97 -4.74
CA PHE A 240 2.00 2.68 -5.87
C PHE A 240 1.96 3.85 -6.86
N LEU A 241 1.77 5.08 -6.40
CA LEU A 241 1.70 6.25 -7.28
C LEU A 241 2.98 6.43 -8.10
N TYR A 242 4.15 6.16 -7.48
CA TYR A 242 5.40 6.18 -8.22
C TYR A 242 5.48 5.09 -9.29
N ASP A 243 5.11 3.86 -8.94
CA ASP A 243 5.22 2.69 -9.83
C ASP A 243 4.18 2.73 -10.96
N TYR A 244 2.99 3.26 -10.70
CA TYR A 244 1.87 3.32 -11.64
C TYR A 244 2.15 4.21 -12.85
N PHE A 245 2.88 5.32 -12.67
CA PHE A 245 3.15 6.26 -13.75
C PHE A 245 4.48 5.97 -14.44
N LYS A 246 4.49 6.14 -15.77
CA LYS A 246 5.73 6.18 -16.57
C LYS A 246 6.53 7.44 -16.29
N GLU A 247 7.79 7.45 -16.68
CA GLU A 247 8.75 8.52 -16.34
C GLU A 247 8.27 9.92 -16.75
N GLU A 248 7.72 10.07 -17.97
CA GLU A 248 7.24 11.36 -18.45
C GLU A 248 6.13 11.91 -17.54
N LYS A 249 5.19 11.04 -17.14
CA LYS A 249 4.08 11.44 -16.27
C LYS A 249 4.57 11.70 -14.85
N ARG A 250 5.56 10.95 -14.35
CA ARG A 250 6.18 11.25 -13.06
C ARG A 250 6.83 12.64 -13.03
N LYS A 251 7.52 13.03 -14.11
CA LYS A 251 8.09 14.38 -14.24
C LYS A 251 7.00 15.47 -14.20
N GLU A 252 5.93 15.29 -14.95
CA GLU A 252 4.78 16.22 -14.96
C GLU A 252 4.15 16.37 -13.58
N LEU A 253 4.02 15.25 -12.82
CA LEU A 253 3.40 15.23 -11.50
C LEU A 253 4.38 15.62 -10.35
N GLY A 254 5.66 15.84 -10.66
CA GLY A 254 6.69 16.12 -9.66
C GLY A 254 7.07 14.91 -8.80
N PHE A 255 6.83 13.69 -9.28
CA PHE A 255 7.14 12.42 -8.58
C PHE A 255 8.56 11.92 -8.89
N SER A 256 9.24 12.46 -9.89
CA SER A 256 10.59 12.04 -10.25
C SER A 256 11.57 12.30 -9.11
N LEU A 257 12.49 11.37 -8.91
CA LEU A 257 13.65 11.57 -8.06
C LEU A 257 14.68 12.38 -8.85
N GLU A 258 15.30 13.35 -8.22
CA GLU A 258 16.47 14.05 -8.77
C GLU A 258 17.64 13.05 -8.83
N GLU A 259 18.41 13.09 -9.90
CA GLU A 259 19.63 12.27 -10.07
C GLU A 259 20.76 12.75 -9.18
#